data_f032bad9aa92c5148a4023c19b2eeced
#
_entry.id   f032bad9aa92c5148a4023c19b2eeced
#
_cell.length_a   1.000
_cell.length_b   1.000
_cell.length_c   1.000
_cell.angle_alpha   90.00
_cell.angle_beta   90.00
_cell.angle_gamma   90.00
#
_symmetry.space_group_name_H-M   'P 1'
#
loop_
_entity.id
_entity.type
_entity.pdbx_description
1 polymer ?
#
loop_
_entity_poly.entity_id
_entity_poly.type
_entity_poly.pdbx_seq_one_letter_code
_entity_poly.pdbx_strand_id
1 'polypeptide(L)'
;MKAWRINELGDPWKRLVVEHMDSPPLGQGQVRIQVEATDLNFADILQCQGRYQVKLKPSFSPGMNSSGSILAVGEGVDLEIGQRVVGPTMGGFGGYASESVLLAEQCQILPASVDCKIASAIHVTYGTAWFALHQRGNLQPGETVLVLAGAGGVGS
;
A
#
# COMPACT_ATOMS: atom_id res chain seq x y z
N MET A 1 7.80 16.50 3.07
CA MET A 1 6.53 15.92 2.64
C MET A 1 5.42 16.12 3.69
N LYS A 2 4.15 15.93 3.33
CA LYS A 2 3.01 15.96 4.25
C LYS A 2 2.50 14.54 4.46
N ALA A 3 2.27 14.12 5.71
CA ALA A 3 1.87 12.75 6.02
C ALA A 3 0.87 12.70 7.18
N TRP A 4 -0.04 11.73 7.12
CA TRP A 4 -0.79 11.28 8.28
C TRP A 4 0.11 10.36 9.11
N ARG A 5 0.19 10.61 10.42
CA ARG A 5 1.10 9.91 11.33
C ARG A 5 0.37 9.31 12.52
N ILE A 6 0.88 8.18 12.97
CA ILE A 6 0.56 7.54 14.26
C ILE A 6 1.77 7.68 15.17
N ASN A 7 1.69 8.59 16.14
CA ASN A 7 2.73 8.82 17.14
C ASN A 7 2.53 7.98 18.41
N GLU A 8 1.32 7.51 18.61
CA GLU A 8 0.92 6.60 19.69
C GLU A 8 -0.10 5.61 19.15
N LEU A 9 0.08 4.32 19.47
CA LEU A 9 -0.86 3.29 19.05
C LEU A 9 -2.25 3.50 19.67
N GLY A 10 -3.29 3.25 18.88
CA GLY A 10 -4.67 3.38 19.32
C GLY A 10 -5.65 3.53 18.17
N ASP A 11 -6.84 3.99 18.52
CA ASP A 11 -7.90 4.24 17.56
C ASP A 11 -7.48 5.34 16.56
N PRO A 12 -7.41 5.04 15.25
CA PRO A 12 -6.97 6.01 14.25
C PRO A 12 -7.78 7.31 14.26
N TRP A 13 -9.07 7.26 14.58
CA TRP A 13 -9.90 8.46 14.69
C TRP A 13 -9.44 9.47 15.75
N LYS A 14 -8.65 8.99 16.72
CA LYS A 14 -8.13 9.81 17.83
C LYS A 14 -6.63 10.05 17.72
N ARG A 15 -5.91 9.23 16.96
CA ARG A 15 -4.44 9.18 16.96
C ARG A 15 -3.79 9.63 15.67
N LEU A 16 -4.52 9.63 14.54
CA LEU A 16 -4.00 10.15 13.30
C LEU A 16 -3.87 11.66 13.35
N VAL A 17 -2.67 12.13 13.10
CA VAL A 17 -2.34 13.56 12.99
C VAL A 17 -1.65 13.84 11.67
N VAL A 18 -1.84 15.04 11.14
CA VAL A 18 -1.13 15.49 9.92
C VAL A 18 0.13 16.22 10.34
N GLU A 19 1.27 15.78 9.80
CA GLU A 19 2.57 16.36 10.05
C GLU A 19 3.30 16.72 8.76
N HIS A 20 4.18 17.70 8.86
CA HIS A 20 5.18 18.02 7.85
C HIS A 20 6.51 17.43 8.29
N MET A 21 7.16 16.69 7.42
CA MET A 21 8.43 16.02 7.70
C MET A 21 9.31 16.00 6.45
N ASP A 22 10.58 15.71 6.63
CA ASP A 22 11.49 15.50 5.51
C ASP A 22 11.08 14.28 4.68
N SER A 23 11.43 14.30 3.40
CA SER A 23 11.22 13.14 2.53
C SER A 23 11.99 11.94 3.05
N PRO A 24 11.41 10.72 3.00
CA PRO A 24 12.08 9.53 3.49
C PRO A 24 13.42 9.30 2.76
N PRO A 25 14.46 8.87 3.46
CA PRO A 25 15.71 8.49 2.82
C PRO A 25 15.48 7.27 1.92
N LEU A 26 16.25 7.19 0.83
CA LEU A 26 16.27 6.03 -0.06
C LEU A 26 17.43 5.12 0.28
N GLY A 27 17.13 3.82 0.43
CA GLY A 27 18.12 2.74 0.47
C GLY A 27 18.29 2.07 -0.90
N GLN A 28 19.18 1.09 -0.94
CA GLN A 28 19.41 0.23 -2.09
C GLN A 28 18.11 -0.53 -2.45
N GLY A 29 17.82 -0.67 -3.75
CA GLY A 29 16.65 -1.37 -4.25
C GLY A 29 15.30 -0.69 -3.97
N GLN A 30 15.30 0.58 -3.56
CA GLN A 30 14.10 1.31 -3.19
C GLN A 30 13.78 2.41 -4.20
N VAL A 31 12.49 2.74 -4.31
CA VAL A 31 12.00 3.91 -5.03
C VAL A 31 11.19 4.79 -4.09
N ARG A 32 11.28 6.12 -4.27
CA ARG A 32 10.39 7.08 -3.65
C ARG A 32 9.43 7.61 -4.69
N ILE A 33 8.16 7.60 -4.36
CA ILE A 33 7.09 8.05 -5.26
C ILE A 33 6.38 9.29 -4.73
N GLN A 34 5.90 10.15 -5.63
CA GLN A 34 4.80 11.06 -5.37
C GLN A 34 3.54 10.24 -5.33
N VAL A 35 2.89 10.17 -4.17
CA VAL A 35 1.66 9.39 -4.02
C VAL A 35 0.52 10.11 -4.72
N GLU A 36 -0.11 9.44 -5.67
CA GLU A 36 -1.33 9.89 -6.36
C GLU A 36 -2.58 9.23 -5.78
N ALA A 37 -2.45 7.96 -5.36
CA ALA A 37 -3.52 7.23 -4.70
C ALA A 37 -2.98 6.18 -3.72
N THR A 38 -3.78 5.90 -2.71
CA THR A 38 -3.59 4.80 -1.76
C THR A 38 -4.97 4.24 -1.42
N ASP A 39 -5.04 2.97 -1.08
CA ASP A 39 -6.25 2.32 -0.61
C ASP A 39 -6.40 2.43 0.91
N LEU A 40 -7.60 2.13 1.40
CA LEU A 40 -7.95 2.09 2.81
C LEU A 40 -8.41 0.67 3.15
N ASN A 41 -7.65 -0.02 3.97
CA ASN A 41 -7.94 -1.39 4.35
C ASN A 41 -8.20 -1.52 5.85
N PHE A 42 -8.96 -2.54 6.24
CA PHE A 42 -9.16 -2.88 7.65
C PHE A 42 -7.82 -3.16 8.36
N ALA A 43 -6.86 -3.68 7.63
CA ALA A 43 -5.50 -3.91 8.12
C ALA A 43 -4.80 -2.63 8.58
N ASP A 44 -5.04 -1.49 7.95
CA ASP A 44 -4.48 -0.20 8.36
C ASP A 44 -5.00 0.23 9.73
N ILE A 45 -6.28 -0.01 10.02
CA ILE A 45 -6.89 0.23 11.34
C ILE A 45 -6.18 -0.63 12.40
N LEU A 46 -6.04 -1.92 12.11
CA LEU A 46 -5.35 -2.84 13.02
C LEU A 46 -3.87 -2.46 13.23
N GLN A 47 -3.22 -1.96 12.19
CA GLN A 47 -1.84 -1.49 12.27
C GLN A 47 -1.72 -0.26 13.19
N CYS A 48 -2.61 0.72 13.04
CA CYS A 48 -2.67 1.88 13.94
C CYS A 48 -2.91 1.49 15.39
N GLN A 49 -3.71 0.44 15.62
CA GLN A 49 -4.00 -0.09 16.95
C GLN A 49 -2.89 -1.01 17.51
N GLY A 50 -1.85 -1.32 16.73
CA GLY A 50 -0.82 -2.29 17.10
C GLY A 50 -1.32 -3.74 17.16
N ARG A 51 -2.45 -4.04 16.50
CA ARG A 51 -3.11 -5.36 16.50
C ARG A 51 -2.87 -6.17 15.23
N TYR A 52 -2.22 -5.56 14.22
CA TYR A 52 -1.87 -6.25 12.99
C TYR A 52 -0.68 -7.19 13.19
N GLN A 53 -0.51 -8.16 12.28
CA GLN A 53 0.56 -9.16 12.35
C GLN A 53 1.96 -8.52 12.31
N VAL A 54 2.14 -7.55 11.40
CA VAL A 54 3.37 -6.76 11.30
C VAL A 54 3.26 -5.58 12.26
N LYS A 55 4.15 -5.55 13.26
CA LYS A 55 4.19 -4.50 14.27
C LYS A 55 5.08 -3.36 13.81
N LEU A 56 4.49 -2.18 13.60
CA LEU A 56 5.24 -0.95 13.41
C LEU A 56 5.43 -0.24 14.75
N LYS A 57 6.61 0.33 14.92
CA LYS A 57 6.87 1.23 16.08
C LYS A 57 6.40 2.63 15.73
N PRO A 58 5.68 3.34 16.60
CA PRO A 58 5.48 4.78 16.44
C PRO A 58 6.82 5.53 16.42
N SER A 59 6.98 6.54 15.58
CA SER A 59 6.01 7.17 14.69
C SER A 59 6.04 6.57 13.29
N PHE A 60 4.88 6.30 12.71
CA PHE A 60 4.80 5.81 11.34
C PHE A 60 3.62 6.43 10.59
N SER A 61 3.67 6.40 9.27
CA SER A 61 2.52 6.67 8.39
C SER A 61 1.87 5.35 8.00
N PRO A 62 0.55 5.19 8.17
CA PRO A 62 -0.16 4.00 7.68
C PRO A 62 -0.33 4.03 6.15
N GLY A 63 -1.02 3.02 5.63
CA GLY A 63 -1.25 2.81 4.20
C GLY A 63 -0.29 1.78 3.65
N MET A 64 -0.78 0.54 3.47
CA MET A 64 0.05 -0.63 3.14
C MET A 64 0.45 -0.70 1.69
N ASN A 65 -0.20 0.09 0.84
CA ASN A 65 0.01 0.12 -0.59
C ASN A 65 -0.18 1.54 -1.12
N SER A 66 0.52 1.88 -2.18
CA SER A 66 0.33 3.17 -2.86
C SER A 66 0.70 3.09 -4.33
N SER A 67 0.16 4.01 -5.11
CA SER A 67 0.49 4.22 -6.50
C SER A 67 0.82 5.69 -6.76
N GLY A 68 1.65 5.93 -7.77
CA GLY A 68 2.06 7.27 -8.14
C GLY A 68 3.27 7.27 -9.04
N SER A 69 3.88 8.43 -9.20
CA SER A 69 5.02 8.64 -10.09
C SER A 69 6.34 8.63 -9.31
N ILE A 70 7.35 7.96 -9.83
CA ILE A 70 8.68 7.86 -9.21
C ILE A 70 9.34 9.25 -9.17
N LEU A 71 9.72 9.69 -7.98
CA LEU A 71 10.47 10.93 -7.73
C LEU A 71 11.98 10.70 -7.66
N ALA A 72 12.38 9.54 -7.13
CA ALA A 72 13.78 9.18 -6.95
C ALA A 72 13.95 7.67 -6.91
N VAL A 73 15.11 7.20 -7.34
CA VAL A 73 15.50 5.78 -7.33
C VAL A 73 16.76 5.59 -6.49
N GLY A 74 16.80 4.50 -5.73
CA GLY A 74 17.97 4.08 -4.97
C GLY A 74 18.97 3.32 -5.84
N GLU A 75 20.10 2.97 -5.26
CA GLU A 75 21.13 2.19 -5.93
C GLU A 75 20.60 0.81 -6.36
N GLY A 76 20.96 0.36 -7.57
CA GLY A 76 20.59 -0.94 -8.13
C GLY A 76 19.15 -1.05 -8.62
N VAL A 77 18.45 0.06 -8.80
CA VAL A 77 17.07 0.09 -9.31
C VAL A 77 17.06 0.35 -10.80
N ASP A 78 16.41 -0.52 -11.56
CA ASP A 78 16.18 -0.41 -13.01
C ASP A 78 14.75 0.12 -13.30
N LEU A 79 14.40 1.22 -12.66
CA LEU A 79 13.18 1.98 -12.89
C LEU A 79 13.52 3.45 -13.10
N GLU A 80 12.71 4.18 -13.85
CA GLU A 80 13.01 5.57 -14.24
C GLU A 80 12.17 6.58 -13.44
N ILE A 81 12.74 7.75 -13.17
CA ILE A 81 12.01 8.88 -12.60
C ILE A 81 10.88 9.27 -13.55
N GLY A 82 9.70 9.50 -12.99
CA GLY A 82 8.48 9.81 -13.74
C GLY A 82 7.66 8.59 -14.16
N GLN A 83 8.20 7.36 -14.09
CA GLN A 83 7.40 6.17 -14.32
C GLN A 83 6.31 6.04 -13.25
N ARG A 84 5.12 5.63 -13.68
CA ARG A 84 3.99 5.37 -12.79
C ARG A 84 4.02 3.93 -12.31
N VAL A 85 3.94 3.76 -11.00
CA VAL A 85 4.02 2.45 -10.36
C VAL A 85 2.96 2.27 -9.27
N VAL A 86 2.69 1.02 -8.94
CA VAL A 86 1.95 0.62 -7.74
C VAL A 86 2.72 -0.47 -7.00
N GLY A 87 2.68 -0.46 -5.68
CA GLY A 87 3.33 -1.48 -4.89
C GLY A 87 3.11 -1.32 -3.38
N PRO A 88 3.50 -2.33 -2.60
CA PRO A 88 3.42 -2.27 -1.15
C PRO A 88 4.42 -1.26 -0.60
N THR A 89 4.00 -0.55 0.43
CA THR A 89 4.82 0.47 1.10
C THR A 89 5.75 -0.14 2.13
N MET A 90 6.82 0.56 2.45
CA MET A 90 7.84 0.07 3.37
C MET A 90 7.86 0.78 4.72
N GLY A 91 8.04 -0.03 5.77
CA GLY A 91 8.72 0.36 7.00
C GLY A 91 8.19 1.59 7.75
N GLY A 92 6.90 1.90 7.65
CA GLY A 92 6.33 3.06 8.33
C GLY A 92 6.31 4.35 7.52
N PHE A 93 6.67 4.27 6.23
CA PHE A 93 6.47 5.33 5.24
C PHE A 93 5.31 4.96 4.30
N GLY A 94 4.14 4.73 4.91
CA GLY A 94 2.96 4.26 4.22
C GLY A 94 2.32 5.28 3.29
N GLY A 95 1.33 4.80 2.54
CA GLY A 95 0.69 5.57 1.47
C GLY A 95 -0.16 6.76 1.94
N TYR A 96 -0.46 6.90 3.25
CA TYR A 96 -1.20 8.08 3.75
C TYR A 96 -0.31 9.31 3.88
N ALA A 97 0.47 9.56 2.85
CA ALA A 97 1.43 10.65 2.77
C ALA A 97 1.53 11.17 1.32
N SER A 98 2.10 12.36 1.16
CA SER A 98 2.37 12.89 -0.18
C SER A 98 3.53 12.17 -0.90
N GLU A 99 4.39 11.50 -0.15
CA GLU A 99 5.47 10.66 -0.68
C GLU A 99 5.53 9.36 0.10
N SER A 100 5.92 8.27 -0.56
CA SER A 100 6.08 6.95 0.04
C SER A 100 7.31 6.25 -0.53
N VAL A 101 7.81 5.25 0.19
CA VAL A 101 8.94 4.40 -0.23
C VAL A 101 8.43 2.99 -0.48
N LEU A 102 8.82 2.43 -1.63
CA LEU A 102 8.50 1.07 -2.05
C LEU A 102 9.78 0.31 -2.41
N LEU A 103 9.72 -1.02 -2.35
CA LEU A 103 10.75 -1.89 -2.92
C LEU A 103 10.57 -1.95 -4.44
N ALA A 104 11.61 -1.64 -5.21
CA ALA A 104 11.54 -1.61 -6.66
C ALA A 104 11.12 -2.97 -7.25
N GLU A 105 11.61 -4.08 -6.68
CA GLU A 105 11.29 -5.45 -7.09
C GLU A 105 9.81 -5.83 -6.89
N GLN A 106 9.09 -5.11 -6.01
CA GLN A 106 7.67 -5.33 -5.73
C GLN A 106 6.78 -4.32 -6.46
N CYS A 107 7.38 -3.36 -7.15
CA CYS A 107 6.65 -2.38 -7.93
C CYS A 107 6.17 -2.99 -9.25
N GLN A 108 4.93 -2.67 -9.60
CA GLN A 108 4.38 -2.93 -10.92
C GLN A 108 4.28 -1.61 -11.68
N ILE A 109 4.88 -1.57 -12.88
CA ILE A 109 4.77 -0.41 -13.78
C ILE A 109 3.33 -0.33 -14.29
N LEU A 110 2.72 0.84 -14.17
CA LEU A 110 1.36 1.08 -14.62
C LEU A 110 1.34 1.51 -16.09
N PRO A 111 0.57 0.79 -16.94
CA PRO A 111 0.27 1.27 -18.29
C PRO A 111 -0.38 2.65 -18.25
N ALA A 112 -0.18 3.46 -19.29
CA ALA A 112 -0.75 4.81 -19.37
C ALA A 112 -2.29 4.84 -19.26
N SER A 113 -2.95 3.76 -19.66
CA SER A 113 -4.42 3.60 -19.59
C SER A 113 -4.95 3.27 -18.20
N VAL A 114 -4.09 2.92 -17.24
CA VAL A 114 -4.51 2.53 -15.89
C VAL A 114 -4.41 3.73 -14.95
N ASP A 115 -5.52 4.07 -14.31
CA ASP A 115 -5.57 5.12 -13.28
C ASP A 115 -4.93 4.62 -11.97
N CYS A 116 -4.15 5.47 -11.30
CA CYS A 116 -3.52 5.16 -10.02
C CYS A 116 -4.53 4.77 -8.94
N LYS A 117 -5.74 5.35 -8.94
CA LYS A 117 -6.80 4.98 -7.99
C LYS A 117 -7.25 3.53 -8.18
N ILE A 118 -7.42 3.11 -9.44
CA ILE A 118 -7.78 1.73 -9.77
C ILE A 118 -6.63 0.79 -9.36
N ALA A 119 -5.39 1.14 -9.71
CA ALA A 119 -4.23 0.34 -9.38
C ALA A 119 -4.07 0.13 -7.87
N SER A 120 -4.22 1.19 -7.06
CA SER A 120 -4.17 1.10 -5.60
C SER A 120 -5.26 0.19 -5.05
N ALA A 121 -6.50 0.30 -5.54
CA ALA A 121 -7.61 -0.51 -5.06
C ALA A 121 -7.45 -2.01 -5.36
N ILE A 122 -6.78 -2.35 -6.47
CA ILE A 122 -6.62 -3.75 -6.90
C ILE A 122 -5.57 -4.49 -6.06
N HIS A 123 -4.47 -3.85 -5.70
CA HIS A 123 -3.29 -4.55 -5.18
C HIS A 123 -3.59 -5.40 -3.93
N VAL A 124 -4.22 -4.85 -2.92
CA VAL A 124 -4.50 -5.58 -1.67
C VAL A 124 -5.76 -6.44 -1.80
N THR A 125 -6.88 -5.86 -2.21
CA THR A 125 -8.18 -6.52 -2.16
C THR A 125 -8.33 -7.61 -3.22
N TYR A 126 -8.06 -7.30 -4.47
CA TYR A 126 -8.14 -8.28 -5.56
C TYR A 126 -7.00 -9.30 -5.50
N GLY A 127 -5.79 -8.88 -5.11
CA GLY A 127 -4.68 -9.78 -4.86
C GLY A 127 -5.00 -10.81 -3.77
N THR A 128 -5.66 -10.38 -2.69
CA THR A 128 -6.13 -11.26 -1.62
C THR A 128 -7.19 -12.23 -2.12
N ALA A 129 -8.19 -11.76 -2.88
CA ALA A 129 -9.23 -12.62 -3.47
C ALA A 129 -8.62 -13.66 -4.43
N TRP A 130 -7.74 -13.21 -5.32
CA TRP A 130 -7.06 -14.10 -6.27
C TRP A 130 -6.26 -15.18 -5.55
N PHE A 131 -5.45 -14.79 -4.56
CA PHE A 131 -4.65 -15.72 -3.77
C PHE A 131 -5.52 -16.74 -3.02
N ALA A 132 -6.62 -16.28 -2.41
CA ALA A 132 -7.54 -17.14 -1.69
C ALA A 132 -8.18 -18.19 -2.60
N LEU A 133 -8.70 -17.77 -3.77
CA LEU A 133 -9.42 -18.64 -4.68
C LEU A 133 -8.48 -19.59 -5.44
N HIS A 134 -7.37 -19.09 -5.98
CA HIS A 134 -6.49 -19.87 -6.85
C HIS A 134 -5.38 -20.59 -6.09
N GLN A 135 -4.68 -19.91 -5.20
CA GLN A 135 -3.51 -20.50 -4.53
C GLN A 135 -3.88 -21.32 -3.29
N ARG A 136 -4.93 -20.94 -2.56
CA ARG A 136 -5.35 -21.64 -1.35
C ARG A 136 -6.57 -22.51 -1.55
N GLY A 137 -7.59 -22.01 -2.24
CA GLY A 137 -8.82 -22.72 -2.52
C GLY A 137 -8.71 -23.71 -3.69
N ASN A 138 -7.71 -23.49 -4.57
CA ASN A 138 -7.53 -24.29 -5.80
C ASN A 138 -8.85 -24.46 -6.59
N LEU A 139 -9.59 -23.36 -6.69
CA LEU A 139 -10.91 -23.32 -7.33
C LEU A 139 -10.84 -23.82 -8.76
N GLN A 140 -11.71 -24.78 -9.08
CA GLN A 140 -11.78 -25.42 -10.40
C GLN A 140 -13.01 -24.95 -11.19
N PRO A 141 -12.95 -25.00 -12.52
CA PRO A 141 -14.11 -24.72 -13.35
C PRO A 141 -15.32 -25.61 -12.97
N GLY A 142 -16.49 -24.98 -12.83
CA GLY A 142 -17.73 -25.66 -12.47
C GLY A 142 -18.00 -25.74 -10.96
N GLU A 143 -17.08 -25.35 -10.10
CA GLU A 143 -17.34 -25.26 -8.66
C GLU A 143 -18.14 -24.02 -8.29
N THR A 144 -18.81 -24.08 -7.16
CA THR A 144 -19.63 -22.99 -6.62
C THR A 144 -18.88 -22.34 -5.45
N VAL A 145 -18.77 -21.01 -5.49
CA VAL A 145 -18.15 -20.22 -4.42
C VAL A 145 -19.22 -19.48 -3.63
N LEU A 146 -19.21 -19.65 -2.31
CA LEU A 146 -19.99 -18.82 -1.40
C LEU A 146 -19.11 -17.66 -0.94
N VAL A 147 -19.48 -16.44 -1.30
CA VAL A 147 -18.78 -15.23 -0.87
C VAL A 147 -19.49 -14.58 0.31
N LEU A 148 -18.87 -14.59 1.48
CA LEU A 148 -19.33 -13.86 2.66
C LEU A 148 -18.88 -12.39 2.56
N ALA A 149 -19.73 -11.45 2.98
CA ALA A 149 -19.50 -10.01 2.88
C ALA A 149 -19.16 -9.55 1.44
N GLY A 150 -19.94 -10.01 0.47
CA GLY A 150 -19.75 -9.71 -0.95
C GLY A 150 -19.77 -8.22 -1.35
N ALA A 151 -20.20 -7.33 -0.45
CA ALA A 151 -20.12 -5.88 -0.65
C ALA A 151 -18.84 -5.25 -0.06
N GLY A 152 -17.93 -6.05 0.50
CA GLY A 152 -16.66 -5.60 1.02
C GLY A 152 -15.56 -5.60 -0.04
N GLY A 153 -14.42 -4.94 0.24
CA GLY A 153 -13.33 -4.79 -0.74
C GLY A 153 -12.75 -6.09 -1.29
N VAL A 154 -12.69 -7.16 -0.48
CA VAL A 154 -12.22 -8.49 -0.94
C VAL A 154 -13.34 -9.32 -1.54
N GLY A 155 -14.57 -9.09 -1.11
CA GLY A 155 -15.72 -9.90 -1.53
C GLY A 155 -16.44 -9.41 -2.80
N SER A 156 -16.16 -8.17 -3.22
CA SER A 156 -16.79 -7.51 -4.38
C SER A 156 -16.28 -8.01 -5.73
#